data_8d5cfed8251f4a656e13e4dd6d97eb6a
#
_entry.id   8d5cfed8251f4a656e13e4dd6d97eb6a
#
_cell.length_a   1.000
_cell.length_b   1.000
_cell.length_c   1.000
_cell.angle_alpha   90.00
_cell.angle_beta   90.00
_cell.angle_gamma   90.00
#
_symmetry.space_group_name_H-M   'P 1'
#
loop_
_entity.id
_entity.type
_entity.pdbx_description
1 polymer ?
#
loop_
_entity_poly.entity_id
_entity_poly.type
_entity_poly.pdbx_seq_one_letter_code
_entity_poly.pdbx_strand_id
1 'polypeptide(L)'
;MHLLYLRQKLSQNAFSLTANYDAIVSTWMLEQAGHIQPRRLSFSAALSQNLRYGENPHQSASFYVDESINSGIGAAYQIQGKELSYNNINDADAALELVNEFTESDG
;
A
#
# COMPACT_ATOMS: atom_id res chain seq x y z
N MET A 1 17.91 -28.63 -6.64
CA MET A 1 16.76 -27.77 -7.00
C MET A 1 16.23 -26.95 -5.84
N HIS A 2 15.98 -27.55 -4.70
CA HIS A 2 15.50 -26.81 -3.51
C HIS A 2 16.47 -25.74 -3.02
N LEU A 3 17.79 -25.99 -3.08
CA LEU A 3 18.79 -25.03 -2.64
C LEU A 3 18.84 -23.81 -3.54
N LEU A 4 18.73 -23.99 -4.87
CA LEU A 4 18.71 -22.87 -5.82
C LEU A 4 17.45 -22.00 -5.60
N TYR A 5 16.30 -22.62 -5.46
CA TYR A 5 15.05 -21.92 -5.19
C TYR A 5 15.13 -21.13 -3.87
N LEU A 6 15.66 -21.75 -2.81
CA LEU A 6 15.84 -21.08 -1.53
C LEU A 6 16.76 -19.86 -1.66
N ARG A 7 17.89 -20.02 -2.35
CA ARG A 7 18.84 -18.91 -2.58
C ARG A 7 18.20 -17.76 -3.36
N GLN A 8 17.42 -18.05 -4.40
CA GLN A 8 16.70 -17.05 -5.17
C GLN A 8 15.69 -16.31 -4.31
N LYS A 9 14.92 -17.03 -3.50
CA LYS A 9 13.94 -16.45 -2.58
C LYS A 9 14.60 -15.54 -1.54
N LEU A 10 15.69 -16.00 -0.93
CA LEU A 10 16.43 -15.19 0.05
C LEU A 10 17.05 -13.95 -0.57
N SER A 11 17.60 -14.05 -1.79
CA SER A 11 18.13 -12.90 -2.52
C SER A 11 17.06 -11.88 -2.83
N GLN A 12 15.91 -12.33 -3.32
CA GLN A 12 14.77 -11.46 -3.61
C GLN A 12 14.30 -10.74 -2.35
N ASN A 13 14.18 -11.45 -1.22
CA ASN A 13 13.77 -10.85 0.05
C ASN A 13 14.80 -9.81 0.54
N ALA A 14 16.09 -10.13 0.44
CA ALA A 14 17.16 -9.21 0.85
C ALA A 14 17.14 -7.92 0.04
N PHE A 15 17.02 -8.01 -1.28
CA PHE A 15 16.94 -6.82 -2.14
C PHE A 15 15.64 -6.04 -1.93
N SER A 16 14.52 -6.71 -1.70
CA SER A 16 13.26 -6.02 -1.35
C SER A 16 13.40 -5.23 -0.05
N LEU A 17 14.06 -5.79 0.96
CA LEU A 17 14.27 -5.14 2.25
C LEU A 17 15.18 -3.92 2.12
N THR A 18 16.30 -4.03 1.41
CA THR A 18 17.21 -2.91 1.18
C THR A 18 16.59 -1.82 0.32
N ALA A 19 15.83 -2.19 -0.72
CA ALA A 19 15.11 -1.24 -1.54
C ALA A 19 14.05 -0.46 -0.76
N ASN A 20 13.32 -1.13 0.14
CA ASN A 20 12.37 -0.49 1.04
C ASN A 20 13.06 0.54 1.96
N TYR A 21 14.17 0.15 2.58
CA TYR A 21 14.95 1.04 3.43
C TYR A 21 15.43 2.27 2.66
N ASP A 22 16.02 2.08 1.49
CA ASP A 22 16.54 3.16 0.66
C ASP A 22 15.43 4.09 0.16
N ALA A 23 14.25 3.56 -0.18
CA ALA A 23 13.09 4.37 -0.55
C ALA A 23 12.63 5.28 0.59
N ILE A 24 12.55 4.76 1.81
CA ILE A 24 12.18 5.53 3.00
C ILE A 24 13.19 6.63 3.28
N VAL A 25 14.49 6.31 3.27
CA VAL A 25 15.56 7.28 3.50
C VAL A 25 15.58 8.36 2.42
N SER A 26 15.45 7.95 1.14
CA SER A 26 15.40 8.89 0.02
C SER A 26 14.24 9.87 0.13
N THR A 27 13.06 9.39 0.47
CA THR A 27 11.88 10.23 0.66
C THR A 27 12.08 11.22 1.81
N TRP A 28 12.57 10.74 2.94
CA TRP A 28 12.86 11.59 4.09
C TRP A 28 13.89 12.70 3.76
N MET A 29 14.96 12.35 3.04
CA MET A 29 15.97 13.34 2.63
C MET A 29 15.39 14.40 1.68
N LEU A 30 14.50 14.00 0.77
CA LEU A 30 13.81 14.94 -0.13
C LEU A 30 12.94 15.94 0.65
N GLU A 31 12.21 15.45 1.63
CA GLU A 31 11.39 16.30 2.51
C GLU A 31 12.25 17.30 3.29
N GLN A 32 13.39 16.85 3.87
CA GLN A 32 14.32 17.71 4.58
C GLN A 32 14.96 18.78 3.68
N ALA A 33 15.22 18.43 2.42
CA ALA A 33 15.80 19.35 1.45
C ALA A 33 14.77 20.30 0.79
N GLY A 34 13.47 20.10 1.04
CA GLY A 34 12.40 20.91 0.45
C GLY A 34 12.25 20.71 -1.06
N HIS A 35 12.70 19.60 -1.61
CA HIS A 35 12.58 19.30 -3.03
C HIS A 35 11.18 18.79 -3.37
N ILE A 36 10.49 19.49 -4.27
CA ILE A 36 9.13 19.15 -4.71
C ILE A 36 9.14 18.21 -5.91
N GLN A 37 10.19 18.28 -6.75
CA GLN A 37 10.30 17.50 -7.99
C GLN A 37 11.65 16.78 -8.04
N PRO A 38 11.76 15.59 -7.48
CA PRO A 38 13.01 14.82 -7.55
C PRO A 38 13.24 14.29 -8.96
N ARG A 39 14.51 14.06 -9.32
CA ARG A 39 14.85 13.41 -10.59
C ARG A 39 14.38 11.96 -10.66
N ARG A 40 14.24 11.30 -9.51
CA ARG A 40 13.71 9.94 -9.37
C ARG A 40 12.76 9.91 -8.18
N LEU A 41 11.59 9.36 -8.42
CA LEU A 41 10.62 9.10 -7.36
C LEU A 41 10.81 7.66 -6.90
N SER A 42 11.01 7.48 -5.61
CA SER A 42 11.14 6.16 -4.98
C SER A 42 10.07 6.01 -3.92
N PHE A 43 9.36 4.90 -3.95
CA PHE A 43 8.39 4.55 -2.91
C PHE A 43 8.39 3.04 -2.69
N SER A 44 7.90 2.63 -1.55
CA SER A 44 7.75 1.22 -1.21
C SER A 44 6.39 0.98 -0.60
N ALA A 45 5.79 -0.16 -0.91
CA ALA A 45 4.52 -0.57 -0.35
C ALA A 45 4.57 -2.04 0.07
N ALA A 46 3.97 -2.35 1.21
CA ALA A 46 3.88 -3.71 1.75
C ALA A 46 2.57 -4.37 1.34
N LEU A 47 2.62 -5.66 1.05
CA LEU A 47 1.40 -6.44 0.79
C LEU A 47 0.54 -6.48 2.06
N SER A 48 -0.67 -5.92 1.98
CA SER A 48 -1.65 -5.96 3.06
C SER A 48 -2.52 -7.22 2.97
N GLN A 49 -3.10 -7.47 1.80
CA GLN A 49 -3.92 -8.66 1.58
C GLN A 49 -4.05 -9.00 0.09
N ASN A 50 -4.27 -10.27 -0.20
CA ASN A 50 -4.77 -10.70 -1.49
C ASN A 50 -6.27 -10.49 -1.53
N LEU A 51 -6.76 -9.86 -2.60
CA LEU A 51 -8.18 -9.59 -2.75
C LEU A 51 -8.91 -10.80 -3.34
N ARG A 52 -10.21 -10.87 -3.09
CA ARG A 52 -11.07 -11.96 -3.57
C ARG A 52 -11.08 -12.02 -5.11
N TYR A 53 -11.13 -10.86 -5.76
CA TYR A 53 -10.95 -10.67 -7.21
C TYR A 53 -10.65 -9.19 -7.48
N GLY A 54 -10.32 -8.86 -8.73
CA GLY A 54 -10.09 -7.48 -9.17
C GLY A 54 -11.41 -6.74 -9.43
N GLU A 55 -11.45 -5.95 -10.48
CA GLU A 55 -12.67 -5.26 -10.92
C GLU A 55 -13.74 -6.25 -11.42
N ASN A 56 -13.31 -7.33 -12.05
CA ASN A 56 -14.17 -8.41 -12.53
C ASN A 56 -13.78 -9.75 -11.88
N PRO A 57 -14.75 -10.72 -11.75
CA PRO A 57 -14.50 -11.98 -11.02
C PRO A 57 -13.38 -12.86 -11.57
N HIS A 58 -13.01 -12.73 -12.85
CA HIS A 58 -11.93 -13.49 -13.49
C HIS A 58 -10.53 -12.85 -13.28
N GLN A 59 -10.46 -11.69 -12.69
CA GLN A 59 -9.21 -10.98 -12.42
C GLN A 59 -8.72 -11.27 -11.02
N SER A 60 -7.40 -11.33 -10.85
CA SER A 60 -6.76 -11.32 -9.53
C SER A 60 -6.33 -9.93 -9.14
N ALA A 61 -6.30 -9.64 -7.85
CA ALA A 61 -5.82 -8.37 -7.33
C ALA A 61 -5.16 -8.55 -5.96
N SER A 62 -4.24 -7.66 -5.65
CA SER A 62 -3.55 -7.60 -4.37
C SER A 62 -3.55 -6.16 -3.87
N PHE A 63 -3.69 -5.99 -2.58
CA PHE A 63 -3.73 -4.69 -1.94
C PHE A 63 -2.42 -4.44 -1.19
N TYR A 64 -1.71 -3.40 -1.64
CA TYR A 64 -0.47 -2.94 -1.04
C TYR A 64 -0.70 -1.61 -0.33
N VAL A 65 -0.01 -1.39 0.76
CA VAL A 65 -0.10 -0.15 1.53
C VAL A 65 1.27 0.46 1.74
N ASP A 66 1.32 1.78 1.72
CA ASP A 66 2.47 2.54 2.18
C ASP A 66 2.38 2.66 3.70
N GLU A 67 3.25 1.96 4.42
CA GLU A 67 3.24 1.90 5.88
C GLU A 67 3.57 3.24 6.55
N SER A 68 4.07 4.22 5.81
CA SER A 68 4.32 5.57 6.31
C SER A 68 3.04 6.42 6.40
N ILE A 69 1.97 6.00 5.72
CA ILE A 69 0.69 6.71 5.68
C ILE A 69 -0.26 6.09 6.70
N ASN A 70 -0.67 6.88 7.69
CA ASN A 70 -1.56 6.45 8.79
C ASN A 70 -3.01 6.95 8.64
N SER A 71 -3.44 7.18 7.41
CA SER A 71 -4.78 7.69 7.10
C SER A 71 -5.38 6.99 5.90
N GLY A 72 -6.68 7.18 5.68
CA GLY A 72 -7.40 6.59 4.56
C GLY A 72 -7.69 5.11 4.73
N ILE A 73 -8.24 4.49 3.70
CA ILE A 73 -8.64 3.07 3.71
C ILE A 73 -7.43 2.14 3.86
N GLY A 74 -6.24 2.58 3.43
CA GLY A 74 -5.00 1.80 3.58
C GLY A 74 -4.58 1.57 5.03
N ALA A 75 -4.98 2.47 5.95
CA ALA A 75 -4.72 2.36 7.38
C ALA A 75 -5.86 1.65 8.16
N ALA A 76 -6.96 1.30 7.49
CA ALA A 76 -8.12 0.68 8.09
C ALA A 76 -7.86 -0.78 8.46
N TYR A 77 -8.50 -1.23 9.52
CA TYR A 77 -8.46 -2.62 9.97
C TYR A 77 -9.82 -3.28 9.79
N GLN A 78 -9.85 -4.39 9.06
CA GLN A 78 -11.08 -5.15 8.86
C GLN A 78 -11.40 -5.99 10.10
N ILE A 79 -12.51 -5.67 10.77
CA ILE A 79 -12.91 -6.33 12.01
C ILE A 79 -13.58 -7.68 11.73
N GLN A 80 -14.38 -7.77 10.66
CA GLN A 80 -15.12 -8.98 10.31
C GLN A 80 -15.49 -9.01 8.82
N GLY A 81 -15.98 -10.13 8.37
CA GLY A 81 -16.44 -10.35 6.99
C GLY A 81 -15.46 -11.15 6.16
N LYS A 82 -15.84 -11.36 4.89
CA LYS A 82 -14.99 -12.11 3.94
C LYS A 82 -13.88 -11.24 3.38
N GLU A 83 -12.96 -11.88 2.66
CA GLU A 83 -11.98 -11.18 1.84
C GLU A 83 -12.64 -10.15 0.93
N LEU A 84 -12.04 -8.96 0.86
CA LEU A 84 -12.55 -7.87 0.04
C LEU A 84 -12.17 -8.06 -1.43
N SER A 85 -12.98 -7.52 -2.32
CA SER A 85 -12.63 -7.33 -3.72
C SER A 85 -12.06 -5.92 -3.94
N TYR A 86 -11.49 -5.69 -5.11
CA TYR A 86 -11.09 -4.34 -5.54
C TYR A 86 -12.25 -3.34 -5.42
N ASN A 87 -13.43 -3.71 -5.89
CA ASN A 87 -14.62 -2.85 -5.85
C ASN A 87 -15.01 -2.47 -4.43
N ASN A 88 -14.95 -3.41 -3.47
CA ASN A 88 -15.24 -3.12 -2.07
C ASN A 88 -14.29 -2.06 -1.49
N ILE A 89 -12.99 -2.17 -1.78
CA ILE A 89 -11.98 -1.20 -1.31
C ILE A 89 -12.21 0.17 -1.96
N ASN A 90 -12.45 0.20 -3.26
CA ASN A 90 -12.73 1.43 -3.99
C ASN A 90 -13.97 2.15 -3.48
N ASP A 91 -15.05 1.41 -3.24
CA ASP A 91 -16.30 1.96 -2.69
C ASP A 91 -16.11 2.46 -1.25
N ALA A 92 -15.38 1.70 -0.42
CA ALA A 92 -15.10 2.11 0.96
C ALA A 92 -14.22 3.36 1.03
N ASP A 93 -13.25 3.47 0.16
CA ASP A 93 -12.37 4.65 0.06
C ASP A 93 -13.17 5.90 -0.33
N ALA A 94 -13.99 5.79 -1.37
CA ALA A 94 -14.86 6.87 -1.81
C ALA A 94 -15.87 7.30 -0.72
N ALA A 95 -16.43 6.35 0.02
CA ALA A 95 -17.35 6.63 1.12
C ALA A 95 -16.64 7.34 2.28
N LEU A 96 -15.43 6.91 2.62
CA LEU A 96 -14.62 7.53 3.67
C LEU A 96 -14.25 8.98 3.31
N GLU A 97 -13.82 9.21 2.07
CA GLU A 97 -13.50 10.55 1.59
C GLU A 97 -14.73 11.46 1.66
N LEU A 98 -15.89 10.98 1.20
CA LEU A 98 -17.14 11.75 1.26
C LEU A 98 -17.51 12.14 2.70
N VAL A 99 -17.42 11.21 3.63
CA VAL A 99 -17.73 11.48 5.05
C VAL A 99 -16.77 12.51 5.65
N ASN A 100 -15.50 12.45 5.26
CA ASN A 100 -14.48 13.39 5.75
C ASN A 100 -14.64 14.82 5.21
N GLU A 101 -15.46 15.05 4.18
CA GLU A 101 -15.79 16.39 3.69
C GLU A 101 -16.75 17.13 4.64
N PHE A 102 -17.45 16.42 5.53
CA PHE A 102 -18.35 17.02 6.49
C PHE A 102 -17.63 17.29 7.81
N THR A 103 -17.89 18.44 8.40
CA THR A 103 -17.42 18.79 9.74
C THR A 103 -18.53 18.60 10.77
N GLU A 104 -18.22 18.58 12.06
CA GLU A 104 -19.21 18.48 13.14
C GLU A 104 -20.24 19.61 13.10
N SER A 105 -19.89 20.76 12.49
CA SER A 105 -20.80 21.91 12.34
C SER A 105 -21.83 21.73 11.22
N ASP A 106 -21.68 20.71 10.38
CA ASP A 106 -22.54 20.46 9.22
C ASP A 106 -23.66 19.45 9.53
N GLY A 107 -23.68 18.92 10.76
CA GLY A 107 -24.64 17.92 11.24
C GLY A 107 -25.78 18.50 12.08
#